data_5a9608cb4225504044f1124fa724e0d9
#
_entry.id   5a9608cb4225504044f1124fa724e0d9
#
_cell.length_a   1.000
_cell.length_b   1.000
_cell.length_c   1.000
_cell.angle_alpha   90.00
_cell.angle_beta   90.00
_cell.angle_gamma   90.00
#
_symmetry.space_group_name_H-M   'P 1'
#
loop_
_entity.id
_entity.type
_entity.pdbx_description
1 polymer ?
#
loop_
_entity_poly.entity_id
_entity_poly.type
_entity_poly.pdbx_seq_one_letter_code
_entity_poly.pdbx_strand_id
1 'polypeptide(L)'
;MKKKDLGIIRSGLEFITLETLETLDEMRQEFSQIAMGIFSDEMFSKLFGRKPIKSYSERVRLASALKGVDFVFEVNDDTNLKALPPIYTPSTEPKEYHIAYVPGTFDLLHEGHLQHLLMCRDMCDILVVGVNSDKLVWGNKGKRTQMSENDRLEIVHNLTFVDYVYLVETNDKSVANNWVKKNLGSPIDVILMGSDLKGNKNEDNPNGIPIVFTDRDPKFQETNSSSYWRKKFKELNTNE
;
A
#
# COMPACT_ATOMS: atom_id res chain seq x y z
N MET A 1 5.24 12.77 -29.22
CA MET A 1 4.68 14.14 -28.95
C MET A 1 5.36 14.69 -27.70
N LYS A 2 5.56 16.03 -27.60
CA LYS A 2 6.06 16.65 -26.36
C LYS A 2 4.96 16.62 -25.33
N LYS A 3 5.25 16.08 -24.11
CA LYS A 3 4.27 16.06 -23.04
C LYS A 3 3.93 17.48 -22.56
N LYS A 4 2.71 17.67 -22.09
CA LYS A 4 2.28 18.88 -21.36
C LYS A 4 2.97 18.90 -20.00
N ASP A 5 3.15 20.08 -19.40
CA ASP A 5 3.96 20.21 -18.19
C ASP A 5 3.30 19.58 -16.96
N LEU A 6 2.05 19.89 -16.69
CA LEU A 6 1.33 19.44 -15.48
C LEU A 6 -0.09 18.96 -15.78
N GLY A 7 -0.40 17.75 -15.34
CA GLY A 7 -1.77 17.21 -15.26
C GLY A 7 -2.32 17.30 -13.85
N ILE A 8 -3.62 17.54 -13.71
CA ILE A 8 -4.29 17.62 -12.42
C ILE A 8 -5.44 16.63 -12.36
N ILE A 9 -5.42 15.77 -11.33
CA ILE A 9 -6.53 14.86 -10.97
C ILE A 9 -7.15 15.37 -9.66
N ARG A 10 -8.47 15.30 -9.54
CA ARG A 10 -9.17 15.58 -8.28
C ARG A 10 -9.96 14.35 -7.85
N SER A 11 -9.79 13.93 -6.61
CA SER A 11 -10.34 12.65 -6.14
C SER A 11 -10.79 12.69 -4.68
N GLY A 12 -11.81 11.88 -4.36
CA GLY A 12 -12.16 11.55 -2.98
C GLY A 12 -11.21 10.54 -2.35
N LEU A 13 -10.64 9.66 -3.16
CA LEU A 13 -9.63 8.62 -2.86
C LEU A 13 -9.84 7.88 -1.53
N GLU A 14 -11.00 7.31 -1.31
CA GLU A 14 -11.22 6.49 -0.11
C GLU A 14 -10.49 5.14 -0.18
N PHE A 15 -10.33 4.60 -1.40
CA PHE A 15 -9.55 3.41 -1.70
C PHE A 15 -8.78 3.60 -3.00
N ILE A 16 -7.62 2.97 -3.11
CA ILE A 16 -6.92 2.84 -4.39
C ILE A 16 -7.57 1.67 -5.13
N THR A 17 -7.98 1.92 -6.37
CA THR A 17 -8.58 0.94 -7.27
C THR A 17 -7.77 0.85 -8.55
N LEU A 18 -8.01 -0.18 -9.39
CA LEU A 18 -7.39 -0.27 -10.72
C LEU A 18 -7.73 0.95 -11.57
N GLU A 19 -8.97 1.45 -11.52
CA GLU A 19 -9.39 2.68 -12.23
C GLU A 19 -8.53 3.88 -11.83
N THR A 20 -8.16 3.98 -10.54
CA THR A 20 -7.22 5.02 -10.07
C THR A 20 -5.86 4.89 -10.75
N LEU A 21 -5.33 3.68 -10.87
CA LEU A 21 -4.03 3.40 -11.48
C LEU A 21 -4.07 3.61 -13.00
N GLU A 22 -5.11 3.13 -13.67
CA GLU A 22 -5.34 3.34 -15.11
C GLU A 22 -5.40 4.83 -15.45
N THR A 23 -6.14 5.62 -14.64
CA THR A 23 -6.20 7.08 -14.81
C THR A 23 -4.81 7.72 -14.68
N LEU A 24 -4.01 7.28 -13.70
CA LEU A 24 -2.63 7.78 -13.54
C LEU A 24 -1.75 7.42 -14.75
N ASP A 25 -1.86 6.21 -15.25
CA ASP A 25 -1.10 5.75 -16.40
C ASP A 25 -1.46 6.52 -17.68
N GLU A 26 -2.74 6.77 -17.93
CA GLU A 26 -3.21 7.60 -19.03
C GLU A 26 -2.67 9.03 -18.92
N MET A 27 -2.77 9.63 -17.74
CA MET A 27 -2.24 10.97 -17.48
C MET A 27 -0.72 11.04 -17.68
N ARG A 28 0.03 9.99 -17.30
CA ARG A 28 1.47 9.89 -17.50
C ARG A 28 1.89 9.84 -18.98
N GLN A 29 1.01 9.41 -19.87
CA GLN A 29 1.27 9.46 -21.31
C GLN A 29 1.22 10.90 -21.85
N GLU A 30 0.36 11.75 -21.30
CA GLU A 30 0.14 13.11 -21.75
C GLU A 30 0.98 14.17 -21.02
N PHE A 31 1.24 13.97 -19.72
CA PHE A 31 1.84 14.96 -18.83
C PHE A 31 3.19 14.49 -18.28
N SER A 32 4.09 15.44 -18.05
CA SER A 32 5.41 15.20 -17.44
C SER A 32 5.33 15.11 -15.92
N GLN A 33 4.39 15.84 -15.31
CA GLN A 33 4.11 15.83 -13.88
C GLN A 33 2.61 15.67 -13.63
N ILE A 34 2.26 15.01 -12.53
CA ILE A 34 0.87 14.82 -12.11
C ILE A 34 0.69 15.31 -10.67
N ALA A 35 -0.28 16.21 -10.50
CA ALA A 35 -0.74 16.65 -9.20
C ALA A 35 -2.10 16.02 -8.88
N MET A 36 -2.24 15.38 -7.71
CA MET A 36 -3.49 14.83 -7.23
C MET A 36 -4.08 15.71 -6.13
N GLY A 37 -5.23 16.28 -6.41
CA GLY A 37 -6.03 17.06 -5.46
C GLY A 37 -6.97 16.12 -4.68
N ILE A 38 -6.87 16.14 -3.34
CA ILE A 38 -7.73 15.37 -2.45
C ILE A 38 -8.77 16.31 -1.84
N PHE A 39 -10.04 15.97 -2.02
CA PHE A 39 -11.14 16.76 -1.42
C PHE A 39 -11.00 16.81 0.10
N SER A 40 -11.13 17.99 0.72
CA SER A 40 -11.32 18.10 2.17
C SER A 40 -12.53 17.27 2.62
N ASP A 41 -12.66 16.97 3.91
CA ASP A 41 -13.81 16.19 4.42
C ASP A 41 -15.13 16.95 4.22
N GLU A 42 -15.08 18.29 4.25
CA GLU A 42 -16.22 19.16 3.98
C GLU A 42 -16.60 19.14 2.48
N MET A 43 -15.63 19.34 1.60
CA MET A 43 -15.86 19.29 0.14
C MET A 43 -16.35 17.90 -0.29
N PHE A 44 -15.77 16.83 0.27
CA PHE A 44 -16.21 15.47 0.03
C PHE A 44 -17.69 15.30 0.41
N SER A 45 -18.07 15.75 1.63
CA SER A 45 -19.46 15.63 2.11
C SER A 45 -20.43 16.41 1.25
N LYS A 46 -20.03 17.61 0.77
CA LYS A 46 -20.81 18.46 -0.15
C LYS A 46 -21.03 17.78 -1.50
N LEU A 47 -20.00 17.11 -2.06
CA LEU A 47 -20.06 16.48 -3.38
C LEU A 47 -20.80 15.13 -3.36
N PHE A 48 -20.59 14.32 -2.33
CA PHE A 48 -21.08 12.94 -2.28
C PHE A 48 -22.29 12.75 -1.34
N GLY A 49 -22.75 13.79 -0.65
CA GLY A 49 -23.91 13.72 0.26
C GLY A 49 -23.68 12.89 1.53
N ARG A 50 -22.44 12.44 1.80
CA ARG A 50 -22.05 11.66 2.96
C ARG A 50 -20.65 12.02 3.45
N LYS A 51 -20.34 11.70 4.71
CA LYS A 51 -18.97 11.83 5.22
C LYS A 51 -18.04 10.79 4.60
N PRO A 52 -16.75 11.12 4.36
CA PRO A 52 -15.78 10.14 3.95
C PRO A 52 -15.58 9.09 5.05
N ILE A 53 -15.30 7.83 4.66
CA ILE A 53 -14.99 6.74 5.61
C ILE A 53 -13.53 6.77 6.08
N LYS A 54 -12.63 7.35 5.27
CA LYS A 54 -11.25 7.65 5.63
C LYS A 54 -11.11 9.14 5.86
N SER A 55 -10.41 9.53 6.92
CA SER A 55 -10.08 10.92 7.20
C SER A 55 -9.32 11.55 6.03
N TYR A 56 -9.37 12.86 5.92
CA TYR A 56 -8.59 13.61 4.91
C TYR A 56 -7.11 13.22 4.94
N SER A 57 -6.50 13.14 6.13
CA SER A 57 -5.08 12.76 6.27
C SER A 57 -4.77 11.36 5.75
N GLU A 58 -5.64 10.37 5.97
CA GLU A 58 -5.46 9.01 5.44
C GLU A 58 -5.53 8.99 3.91
N ARG A 59 -6.47 9.76 3.33
CA ARG A 59 -6.63 9.86 1.87
C ARG A 59 -5.45 10.56 1.20
N VAL A 60 -4.91 11.60 1.84
CA VAL A 60 -3.68 12.28 1.40
C VAL A 60 -2.49 11.31 1.42
N ARG A 61 -2.34 10.50 2.47
CA ARG A 61 -1.26 9.52 2.57
C ARG A 61 -1.36 8.43 1.51
N LEU A 62 -2.56 7.95 1.21
CA LEU A 62 -2.79 7.02 0.09
C LEU A 62 -2.36 7.63 -1.24
N ALA A 63 -2.78 8.86 -1.54
CA ALA A 63 -2.39 9.56 -2.76
C ALA A 63 -0.88 9.76 -2.88
N SER A 64 -0.25 10.22 -1.80
CA SER A 64 1.20 10.47 -1.76
C SER A 64 2.06 9.20 -1.86
N ALA A 65 1.48 8.03 -1.60
CA ALA A 65 2.16 6.74 -1.70
C ALA A 65 2.20 6.19 -3.14
N LEU A 66 1.39 6.73 -4.06
CA LEU A 66 1.26 6.19 -5.42
C LEU A 66 2.41 6.62 -6.33
N LYS A 67 2.99 5.65 -7.04
CA LYS A 67 3.84 5.92 -8.20
C LYS A 67 3.03 6.72 -9.21
N GLY A 68 3.67 7.73 -9.79
CA GLY A 68 2.97 8.54 -10.79
C GLY A 68 2.34 9.82 -10.24
N VAL A 69 2.18 9.98 -8.93
CA VAL A 69 1.77 11.23 -8.29
C VAL A 69 3.01 12.00 -7.85
N ASP A 70 3.24 13.18 -8.44
CA ASP A 70 4.39 14.03 -8.11
C ASP A 70 4.06 14.98 -6.97
N PHE A 71 2.80 15.47 -6.91
CA PHE A 71 2.34 16.41 -5.89
C PHE A 71 0.95 16.03 -5.39
N VAL A 72 0.70 16.24 -4.12
CA VAL A 72 -0.65 16.17 -3.53
C VAL A 72 -1.02 17.53 -2.97
N PHE A 73 -2.28 17.93 -3.12
CA PHE A 73 -2.79 19.18 -2.59
C PHE A 73 -4.24 19.05 -2.10
N GLU A 74 -4.66 19.94 -1.22
CA GLU A 74 -6.04 19.98 -0.74
C GLU A 74 -6.96 20.64 -1.76
N VAL A 75 -8.12 20.02 -1.97
CA VAL A 75 -9.23 20.62 -2.72
C VAL A 75 -10.35 21.00 -1.73
N ASN A 76 -10.55 22.29 -1.57
CA ASN A 76 -11.58 22.90 -0.75
C ASN A 76 -12.22 24.06 -1.54
N ASP A 77 -13.05 24.86 -0.90
CA ASP A 77 -13.65 26.05 -1.54
C ASP A 77 -12.65 27.22 -1.74
N ASP A 78 -11.44 27.12 -1.14
CA ASP A 78 -10.35 28.07 -1.33
C ASP A 78 -9.56 27.74 -2.61
N THR A 79 -9.17 28.76 -3.36
CA THR A 79 -8.42 28.61 -4.63
C THR A 79 -6.90 28.51 -4.43
N ASN A 80 -6.42 28.62 -3.20
CA ASN A 80 -5.00 28.63 -2.90
C ASN A 80 -4.44 27.19 -2.76
N LEU A 81 -3.98 26.63 -3.87
CA LEU A 81 -3.42 25.28 -3.94
C LEU A 81 -2.04 25.23 -3.28
N LYS A 82 -1.93 24.57 -2.14
CA LYS A 82 -0.66 24.33 -1.46
C LYS A 82 -0.29 22.85 -1.57
N ALA A 83 0.88 22.56 -2.16
CA ALA A 83 1.43 21.22 -2.21
C ALA A 83 1.71 20.70 -0.79
N LEU A 84 1.37 19.45 -0.55
CA LEU A 84 1.63 18.74 0.71
C LEU A 84 2.97 18.01 0.63
N PRO A 85 3.67 17.79 1.76
CA PRO A 85 4.91 17.04 1.77
C PRO A 85 4.70 15.60 1.31
N PRO A 86 5.71 14.96 0.68
CA PRO A 86 5.65 13.56 0.32
C PRO A 86 5.53 12.67 1.57
N ILE A 87 4.87 11.51 1.44
CA ILE A 87 4.73 10.53 2.53
C ILE A 87 6.07 9.87 2.88
N TYR A 88 6.96 9.76 1.91
CA TYR A 88 8.24 9.10 2.03
C TYR A 88 9.32 9.91 1.35
N THR A 89 10.42 10.10 2.08
CA THR A 89 11.67 10.62 1.53
C THR A 89 12.74 9.57 1.82
N PRO A 90 13.43 9.02 0.81
CA PRO A 90 14.47 8.03 1.04
C PRO A 90 15.55 8.57 2.01
N SER A 91 15.86 7.78 3.04
CA SER A 91 16.99 8.07 3.92
C SER A 91 18.30 7.77 3.20
N THR A 92 19.31 8.61 3.41
CA THR A 92 20.69 8.40 2.94
C THR A 92 21.52 7.58 3.94
N GLU A 93 20.99 7.27 5.11
CA GLU A 93 21.68 6.47 6.12
C GLU A 93 21.79 5.01 5.67
N PRO A 94 22.90 4.32 6.04
CA PRO A 94 23.07 2.90 5.77
C PRO A 94 21.92 2.09 6.34
N LYS A 95 21.41 1.12 5.57
CA LYS A 95 20.32 0.24 5.98
C LYS A 95 20.86 -0.99 6.70
N GLU A 96 20.06 -1.56 7.61
CA GLU A 96 20.42 -2.75 8.37
C GLU A 96 20.49 -4.01 7.49
N TYR A 97 19.60 -4.08 6.47
CA TYR A 97 19.49 -5.21 5.56
C TYR A 97 19.62 -4.75 4.11
N HIS A 98 20.20 -5.59 3.25
CA HIS A 98 20.22 -5.31 1.82
C HIS A 98 18.87 -5.67 1.19
N ILE A 99 18.37 -6.90 1.37
CA ILE A 99 17.07 -7.33 0.82
C ILE A 99 16.14 -7.77 1.96
N ALA A 100 15.05 -7.04 2.14
CA ALA A 100 13.97 -7.44 3.04
C ALA A 100 12.76 -7.98 2.28
N TYR A 101 12.12 -9.00 2.83
CA TYR A 101 10.89 -9.60 2.32
C TYR A 101 9.73 -9.39 3.29
N VAL A 102 8.61 -8.88 2.80
CA VAL A 102 7.42 -8.59 3.59
C VAL A 102 6.22 -9.33 3.02
N PRO A 103 5.81 -10.49 3.57
CA PRO A 103 4.59 -11.17 3.15
C PRO A 103 3.34 -10.54 3.76
N GLY A 104 2.25 -10.46 2.98
CA GLY A 104 0.98 -9.95 3.48
C GLY A 104 -0.19 -10.18 2.55
N THR A 105 -1.40 -9.90 3.03
CA THR A 105 -2.62 -9.98 2.20
C THR A 105 -2.89 -8.68 1.46
N PHE A 106 -2.67 -7.54 2.09
CA PHE A 106 -2.85 -6.17 1.57
C PHE A 106 -4.24 -5.89 0.98
N ASP A 107 -5.28 -6.52 1.56
CA ASP A 107 -6.67 -6.33 1.14
C ASP A 107 -7.18 -4.96 1.59
N LEU A 108 -7.85 -4.21 0.67
CA LEU A 108 -8.30 -2.83 0.92
C LEU A 108 -7.16 -1.98 1.50
N LEU A 109 -6.09 -1.79 0.75
CA LEU A 109 -4.88 -1.08 1.22
C LEU A 109 -5.27 0.14 2.08
N HIS A 110 -4.70 0.20 3.27
CA HIS A 110 -5.04 1.19 4.29
C HIS A 110 -3.80 1.68 5.04
N GLU A 111 -3.96 2.71 5.86
CA GLU A 111 -2.90 3.37 6.60
C GLU A 111 -2.01 2.39 7.40
N GLY A 112 -2.61 1.37 8.03
CA GLY A 112 -1.84 0.35 8.75
C GLY A 112 -0.90 -0.47 7.87
N HIS A 113 -1.25 -0.70 6.59
CA HIS A 113 -0.36 -1.32 5.62
C HIS A 113 0.75 -0.36 5.20
N LEU A 114 0.41 0.91 4.93
CA LEU A 114 1.40 1.91 4.54
C LEU A 114 2.45 2.12 5.63
N GLN A 115 2.05 2.27 6.89
CA GLN A 115 2.98 2.42 8.01
C GLN A 115 3.92 1.22 8.15
N HIS A 116 3.37 0.00 8.11
CA HIS A 116 4.17 -1.21 8.18
C HIS A 116 5.21 -1.27 7.07
N LEU A 117 4.79 -1.04 5.82
CA LEU A 117 5.70 -1.09 4.67
C LEU A 117 6.76 0.02 4.71
N LEU A 118 6.39 1.24 5.16
CA LEU A 118 7.35 2.34 5.33
C LEU A 118 8.40 2.02 6.41
N MET A 119 7.98 1.46 7.56
CA MET A 119 8.92 0.99 8.60
C MET A 119 9.87 -0.08 8.03
N CYS A 120 9.34 -1.03 7.26
CA CYS A 120 10.16 -2.06 6.60
C CYS A 120 11.14 -1.44 5.59
N ARG A 121 10.68 -0.45 4.81
CA ARG A 121 11.52 0.28 3.85
C ARG A 121 12.69 1.00 4.51
N ASP A 122 12.47 1.55 5.69
CA ASP A 122 13.53 2.24 6.43
C ASP A 122 14.64 1.28 6.91
N MET A 123 14.37 -0.03 6.98
CA MET A 123 15.31 -1.05 7.44
C MET A 123 16.14 -1.68 6.30
N CYS A 124 15.80 -1.48 5.01
CA CYS A 124 16.44 -2.19 3.90
C CYS A 124 16.74 -1.31 2.68
N ASP A 125 17.70 -1.76 1.83
CA ASP A 125 17.99 -1.14 0.54
C ASP A 125 16.96 -1.55 -0.52
N ILE A 126 16.53 -2.81 -0.50
CA ILE A 126 15.55 -3.37 -1.45
C ILE A 126 14.39 -3.99 -0.67
N LEU A 127 13.19 -3.47 -0.92
CA LEU A 127 11.96 -3.97 -0.33
C LEU A 127 11.20 -4.84 -1.32
N VAL A 128 11.14 -6.15 -1.04
CA VAL A 128 10.33 -7.11 -1.78
C VAL A 128 9.05 -7.41 -1.01
N VAL A 129 7.90 -7.16 -1.61
CA VAL A 129 6.60 -7.41 -0.96
C VAL A 129 5.93 -8.64 -1.57
N GLY A 130 5.62 -9.62 -0.73
CA GLY A 130 4.86 -10.81 -1.10
C GLY A 130 3.37 -10.62 -0.88
N VAL A 131 2.58 -10.65 -1.94
CA VAL A 131 1.11 -10.56 -1.87
C VAL A 131 0.52 -11.96 -1.87
N ASN A 132 -0.16 -12.34 -0.79
CA ASN A 132 -0.75 -13.68 -0.64
C ASN A 132 -1.86 -13.90 -1.67
N SER A 133 -1.83 -15.04 -2.39
CA SER A 133 -2.88 -15.44 -3.31
C SER A 133 -4.21 -15.63 -2.60
N ASP A 134 -5.32 -15.52 -3.33
CA ASP A 134 -6.67 -15.73 -2.78
C ASP A 134 -6.82 -17.15 -2.24
N LYS A 135 -6.23 -18.13 -2.92
CA LYS A 135 -6.19 -19.52 -2.47
C LYS A 135 -5.45 -19.68 -1.14
N LEU A 136 -4.28 -19.03 -0.99
CA LEU A 136 -3.49 -19.06 0.23
C LEU A 136 -4.23 -18.37 1.39
N VAL A 137 -4.85 -17.22 1.13
CA VAL A 137 -5.66 -16.50 2.14
C VAL A 137 -6.84 -17.35 2.60
N TRP A 138 -7.54 -18.00 1.66
CA TRP A 138 -8.64 -18.91 2.01
C TRP A 138 -8.15 -20.08 2.87
N GLY A 139 -7.06 -20.74 2.49
CA GLY A 139 -6.47 -21.86 3.25
C GLY A 139 -6.04 -21.47 4.65
N ASN A 140 -5.44 -20.28 4.82
CA ASN A 140 -4.92 -19.83 6.12
C ASN A 140 -5.99 -19.22 7.05
N LYS A 141 -6.98 -18.51 6.49
CA LYS A 141 -7.91 -17.68 7.28
C LYS A 141 -9.38 -18.08 7.12
N GLY A 142 -9.72 -18.98 6.18
CA GLY A 142 -11.11 -19.33 5.87
C GLY A 142 -11.97 -18.13 5.43
N LYS A 143 -11.35 -17.09 4.90
CA LYS A 143 -12.02 -15.83 4.50
C LYS A 143 -11.60 -15.43 3.10
N ARG A 144 -12.55 -14.87 2.32
CA ARG A 144 -12.26 -14.26 1.03
C ARG A 144 -11.77 -12.82 1.21
N THR A 145 -10.92 -12.39 0.30
CA THR A 145 -10.51 -10.99 0.13
C THR A 145 -11.65 -10.19 -0.50
N GLN A 146 -11.64 -8.87 -0.35
CA GLN A 146 -12.57 -7.96 -1.06
C GLN A 146 -12.06 -7.64 -2.46
N MET A 147 -10.73 -7.64 -2.63
CA MET A 147 -10.06 -7.40 -3.90
C MET A 147 -9.40 -8.69 -4.38
N SER A 148 -9.36 -8.91 -5.69
CA SER A 148 -8.64 -10.06 -6.27
C SER A 148 -7.14 -9.99 -5.96
N GLU A 149 -6.44 -11.13 -6.01
CA GLU A 149 -4.99 -11.17 -5.85
C GLU A 149 -4.25 -10.28 -6.86
N ASN A 150 -4.77 -10.20 -8.10
CA ASN A 150 -4.18 -9.37 -9.14
C ASN A 150 -4.33 -7.88 -8.82
N ASP A 151 -5.51 -7.43 -8.39
CA ASP A 151 -5.74 -6.03 -8.00
C ASP A 151 -4.82 -5.64 -6.83
N ARG A 152 -4.71 -6.53 -5.82
CA ARG A 152 -3.86 -6.30 -4.65
C ARG A 152 -2.37 -6.24 -5.01
N LEU A 153 -1.94 -7.12 -5.92
CA LEU A 153 -0.57 -7.14 -6.43
C LEU A 153 -0.27 -5.82 -7.16
N GLU A 154 -1.15 -5.40 -8.05
CA GLU A 154 -1.00 -4.18 -8.86
C GLU A 154 -0.96 -2.94 -7.97
N ILE A 155 -1.86 -2.83 -6.99
CA ILE A 155 -1.86 -1.71 -6.04
C ILE A 155 -0.55 -1.64 -5.25
N VAL A 156 -0.06 -2.77 -4.74
CA VAL A 156 1.20 -2.80 -3.98
C VAL A 156 2.40 -2.47 -4.88
N HIS A 157 2.40 -2.95 -6.14
CA HIS A 157 3.44 -2.62 -7.12
C HIS A 157 3.53 -1.12 -7.38
N ASN A 158 2.41 -0.42 -7.34
CA ASN A 158 2.33 1.02 -7.57
C ASN A 158 2.61 1.90 -6.33
N LEU A 159 3.12 1.33 -5.23
CA LEU A 159 3.61 2.12 -4.09
C LEU A 159 5.05 2.60 -4.34
N THR A 160 5.32 3.89 -4.12
CA THR A 160 6.62 4.55 -4.42
C THR A 160 7.82 3.93 -3.71
N PHE A 161 7.61 3.33 -2.55
CA PHE A 161 8.64 2.77 -1.68
C PHE A 161 8.75 1.23 -1.77
N VAL A 162 8.02 0.58 -2.68
CA VAL A 162 8.12 -0.85 -2.98
C VAL A 162 8.93 -1.04 -4.26
N ASP A 163 10.00 -1.85 -4.18
CA ASP A 163 10.87 -2.12 -5.32
C ASP A 163 10.35 -3.29 -6.15
N TYR A 164 9.96 -4.39 -5.51
CA TYR A 164 9.48 -5.60 -6.17
C TYR A 164 8.26 -6.18 -5.48
N VAL A 165 7.38 -6.79 -6.26
CA VAL A 165 6.24 -7.56 -5.77
C VAL A 165 6.29 -8.99 -6.27
N TYR A 166 5.77 -9.91 -5.45
CA TYR A 166 5.75 -11.33 -5.73
C TYR A 166 4.43 -11.95 -5.27
N LEU A 167 3.78 -12.76 -6.14
CA LEU A 167 2.57 -13.48 -5.76
C LEU A 167 2.93 -14.71 -4.92
N VAL A 168 2.42 -14.78 -3.69
CA VAL A 168 2.71 -15.83 -2.72
C VAL A 168 1.61 -16.89 -2.75
N GLU A 169 1.94 -18.08 -3.24
CA GLU A 169 1.01 -19.20 -3.36
C GLU A 169 1.19 -20.28 -2.26
N THR A 170 2.23 -20.13 -1.42
CA THR A 170 2.57 -21.08 -0.35
C THR A 170 3.12 -20.36 0.88
N ASN A 171 3.01 -21.00 2.05
CA ASN A 171 3.62 -20.52 3.29
C ASN A 171 5.13 -20.80 3.37
N ASP A 172 5.66 -21.64 2.47
CA ASP A 172 7.08 -21.97 2.39
C ASP A 172 7.91 -20.77 1.91
N LYS A 173 8.68 -20.19 2.81
CA LYS A 173 9.54 -19.03 2.56
C LYS A 173 10.72 -19.33 1.64
N SER A 174 11.08 -20.60 1.46
CA SER A 174 12.15 -20.99 0.51
C SER A 174 11.77 -20.67 -0.93
N VAL A 175 10.47 -20.72 -1.26
CA VAL A 175 9.97 -20.39 -2.60
C VAL A 175 10.19 -18.90 -2.90
N ALA A 176 9.84 -18.01 -1.96
CA ALA A 176 10.10 -16.59 -2.08
C ALA A 176 11.61 -16.30 -2.16
N ASN A 177 12.42 -16.94 -1.31
CA ASN A 177 13.86 -16.77 -1.32
C ASN A 177 14.50 -17.21 -2.65
N ASN A 178 14.06 -18.31 -3.22
CA ASN A 178 14.52 -18.78 -4.52
C ASN A 178 14.13 -17.82 -5.65
N TRP A 179 12.91 -17.28 -5.60
CA TRP A 179 12.46 -16.26 -6.55
C TRP A 179 13.34 -15.01 -6.45
N VAL A 180 13.58 -14.49 -5.24
CA VAL A 180 14.42 -13.31 -5.00
C VAL A 180 15.84 -13.56 -5.50
N LYS A 181 16.46 -14.67 -5.11
CA LYS A 181 17.82 -15.04 -5.55
C LYS A 181 17.91 -15.13 -7.07
N LYS A 182 16.92 -15.71 -7.73
CA LYS A 182 16.87 -15.84 -9.20
C LYS A 182 16.78 -14.48 -9.89
N ASN A 183 15.97 -13.55 -9.37
CA ASN A 183 15.64 -12.29 -10.04
C ASN A 183 16.57 -11.13 -9.61
N LEU A 184 17.10 -11.15 -8.38
CA LEU A 184 17.93 -10.08 -7.83
C LEU A 184 19.39 -10.48 -7.60
N GLY A 185 19.75 -11.76 -7.79
CA GLY A 185 21.12 -12.26 -7.66
C GLY A 185 21.57 -12.51 -6.21
N SER A 186 20.80 -12.11 -5.21
CA SER A 186 21.11 -12.31 -3.77
C SER A 186 19.89 -12.88 -3.03
N PRO A 187 20.10 -13.65 -1.93
CA PRO A 187 19.00 -14.19 -1.14
C PRO A 187 18.33 -13.07 -0.31
N ILE A 188 17.21 -13.42 0.31
CA ILE A 188 16.54 -12.58 1.33
C ILE A 188 17.41 -12.57 2.60
N ASP A 189 17.74 -11.39 3.12
CA ASP A 189 18.47 -11.22 4.39
C ASP A 189 17.55 -11.34 5.60
N VAL A 190 16.33 -10.80 5.49
CA VAL A 190 15.37 -10.73 6.59
C VAL A 190 13.93 -10.84 6.09
N ILE A 191 13.08 -11.49 6.87
CA ILE A 191 11.62 -11.44 6.72
C ILE A 191 11.08 -10.48 7.75
N LEU A 192 10.39 -9.42 7.30
CA LEU A 192 9.79 -8.42 8.19
C LEU A 192 8.28 -8.67 8.28
N MET A 193 7.77 -8.80 9.49
CA MET A 193 6.36 -9.12 9.75
C MET A 193 5.76 -8.21 10.80
N GLY A 194 4.45 -7.97 10.74
CA GLY A 194 3.76 -7.26 11.81
C GLY A 194 3.74 -8.09 13.10
N SER A 195 3.87 -7.43 14.24
CA SER A 195 3.89 -8.08 15.57
C SER A 195 2.60 -8.84 15.90
N ASP A 196 1.49 -8.52 15.24
CA ASP A 196 0.23 -9.27 15.30
C ASP A 196 0.33 -10.72 14.78
N LEU A 197 1.42 -11.04 14.08
CA LEU A 197 1.70 -12.38 13.57
C LEU A 197 2.69 -13.17 14.45
N LYS A 198 3.15 -12.63 15.58
CA LYS A 198 4.00 -13.36 16.53
C LYS A 198 3.31 -14.65 17.01
N GLY A 199 4.01 -15.78 16.86
CA GLY A 199 3.48 -17.09 17.26
C GLY A 199 2.55 -17.74 16.25
N ASN A 200 2.40 -17.18 15.05
CA ASN A 200 1.68 -17.85 13.97
C ASN A 200 2.43 -19.12 13.54
N LYS A 201 1.81 -20.30 13.72
CA LYS A 201 2.41 -21.61 13.41
C LYS A 201 2.40 -21.98 11.91
N ASN A 202 1.78 -21.14 11.07
CA ASN A 202 1.65 -21.38 9.62
C ASN A 202 2.86 -20.85 8.81
N GLU A 203 3.96 -20.51 9.49
CA GLU A 203 5.16 -20.00 8.85
C GLU A 203 6.16 -21.16 8.63
N ASP A 204 6.32 -21.56 7.38
CA ASP A 204 7.33 -22.51 6.97
C ASP A 204 8.57 -21.75 6.45
N ASN A 205 9.68 -21.85 7.18
CA ASN A 205 10.94 -21.14 6.92
C ASN A 205 12.13 -22.11 6.94
N PRO A 206 12.19 -23.05 5.98
CA PRO A 206 13.22 -24.10 5.98
C PRO A 206 14.65 -23.57 5.81
N ASN A 207 14.81 -22.37 5.26
CA ASN A 207 16.11 -21.72 5.06
C ASN A 207 16.61 -20.98 6.32
N GLY A 208 15.81 -20.94 7.40
CA GLY A 208 16.19 -20.25 8.64
C GLY A 208 16.45 -18.75 8.47
N ILE A 209 15.76 -18.09 7.52
CA ILE A 209 15.92 -16.66 7.30
C ILE A 209 15.47 -15.91 8.57
N PRO A 210 16.24 -14.96 9.09
CA PRO A 210 15.83 -14.17 10.26
C PRO A 210 14.46 -13.54 10.09
N ILE A 211 13.60 -13.65 11.12
CA ILE A 211 12.29 -13.01 11.15
C ILE A 211 12.32 -11.90 12.20
N VAL A 212 12.07 -10.67 11.77
CA VAL A 212 11.99 -9.50 12.63
C VAL A 212 10.56 -8.98 12.63
N PHE A 213 10.02 -8.73 13.82
CA PHE A 213 8.67 -8.23 13.97
C PHE A 213 8.69 -6.72 14.18
N THR A 214 7.94 -6.00 13.36
CA THR A 214 7.76 -4.54 13.48
C THR A 214 6.51 -4.25 14.30
N ASP A 215 6.63 -3.40 15.32
CA ASP A 215 5.50 -2.98 16.14
C ASP A 215 4.81 -1.78 15.50
N ARG A 216 3.53 -1.96 15.13
CA ARG A 216 2.67 -0.86 14.71
C ARG A 216 2.12 -0.15 15.94
N ASP A 217 1.87 1.17 15.84
CA ASP A 217 1.20 1.90 16.93
C ASP A 217 -0.12 1.20 17.31
N PRO A 218 -0.31 0.79 18.58
CA PRO A 218 -1.51 0.11 19.04
C PRO A 218 -2.81 0.85 18.73
N LYS A 219 -2.78 2.20 18.76
CA LYS A 219 -3.94 3.03 18.40
C LYS A 219 -4.37 2.84 16.94
N PHE A 220 -3.46 2.50 16.07
CA PHE A 220 -3.77 2.20 14.66
C PHE A 220 -4.33 0.80 14.45
N GLN A 221 -4.04 -0.16 15.30
CA GLN A 221 -4.53 -1.53 15.14
C GLN A 221 -6.06 -1.62 15.31
N GLU A 222 -6.65 -0.82 16.18
CA GLU A 222 -8.09 -0.84 16.45
C GLU A 222 -8.91 -0.20 15.32
N THR A 223 -8.42 0.87 14.71
CA THR A 223 -9.15 1.69 13.72
C THR A 223 -8.67 1.52 12.29
N ASN A 224 -7.55 0.81 12.04
CA ASN A 224 -6.92 0.64 10.74
C ASN A 224 -6.52 -0.80 10.41
N SER A 225 -7.26 -1.78 10.92
CA SER A 225 -7.10 -3.19 10.52
C SER A 225 -7.94 -3.52 9.29
N SER A 226 -7.53 -4.53 8.51
CA SER A 226 -8.34 -5.05 7.40
C SER A 226 -9.75 -5.49 7.84
N SER A 227 -9.92 -5.95 9.10
CA SER A 227 -11.22 -6.31 9.64
C SER A 227 -12.11 -5.10 9.90
N TYR A 228 -11.54 -4.00 10.39
CA TYR A 228 -12.23 -2.72 10.55
C TYR A 228 -12.72 -2.20 9.20
N TRP A 229 -11.83 -2.13 8.19
CA TRP A 229 -12.18 -1.60 6.87
C TRP A 229 -13.19 -2.48 6.13
N ARG A 230 -13.14 -3.81 6.27
CA ARG A 230 -14.17 -4.72 5.73
C ARG A 230 -15.55 -4.46 6.32
N LYS A 231 -15.61 -4.18 7.62
CA LYS A 231 -16.88 -3.83 8.29
C LYS A 231 -17.40 -2.52 7.73
N LYS A 232 -16.57 -1.49 7.65
CA LYS A 232 -16.94 -0.18 7.09
C LYS A 232 -17.38 -0.26 5.62
N PHE A 233 -16.68 -1.03 4.81
CA PHE A 233 -17.04 -1.25 3.41
C PHE A 233 -18.41 -1.93 3.25
N LYS A 234 -18.72 -2.90 4.11
CA LYS A 234 -20.05 -3.54 4.13
C LYS A 234 -21.16 -2.57 4.55
N GLU A 235 -20.92 -1.72 5.55
CA GLU A 235 -21.89 -0.72 6.01
C GLU A 235 -22.30 0.25 4.89
N LEU A 236 -21.39 0.58 3.98
CA LEU A 236 -21.68 1.44 2.81
C LEU A 236 -22.60 0.75 1.80
N ASN A 237 -22.32 -0.52 1.49
CA ASN A 237 -23.05 -1.28 0.47
C ASN A 237 -24.43 -1.80 0.96
N THR A 238 -24.75 -1.67 2.26
CA THR A 238 -26.06 -2.06 2.81
C THR A 238 -27.02 -0.87 2.96
N ASN A 239 -26.55 0.36 2.71
CA ASN A 239 -27.37 1.57 2.78
C ASN A 239 -27.76 2.11 1.39
N GLU A 240 -27.52 1.37 0.32
CA GLU A 240 -28.07 1.52 -1.03
C GLU A 240 -29.24 0.55 -1.23
#